data_6af5d30b6cf595dca73f0a1a30371629
#
_entry.id   6af5d30b6cf595dca73f0a1a30371629
#
_cell.length_a   1.000
_cell.length_b   1.000
_cell.length_c   1.000
_cell.angle_alpha   90.00
_cell.angle_beta   90.00
_cell.angle_gamma   90.00
#
_symmetry.space_group_name_H-M   'P 1'
#
loop_
_entity.id
_entity.type
_entity.pdbx_description
1 polymer ?
#
loop_
_entity_poly.entity_id
_entity_poly.type
_entity_poly.pdbx_seq_one_letter_code
_entity_poly.pdbx_strand_id
1 'polypeptide(L)'
;MPNFELELNGPNLIQESERRGSARSLFWPWCGANVSLLALSYGAFFLGFGISFKQATFAAIIGTVLSFLVVGFSSLAGKKSNAPTMILSRATFGVKGNVVPGALSYLIFVGWETVLVSLATLATGTVFARIDNINHDLALIIGFVIAVSLTVFGGVLGFATIMKLQKWLTLVTVVMTVLYIALTIDSVNWQAVNSIKDGTSQGFIGALIFGITGIGLGWVNSAADYSRYLPRSVSSKTVVGWTVLGASLVPIILVIYGSALAGSSKELSDAIAMDPIGALTTLLPTWYLIPFALVAVLGLVGGAILDLYSSGLTLVSIGLPVKRHIAASIDAAIMLIGTIYIVWFADSFFVPFQGFLITLGVPVAVWSAIFVADVIMRKAPYSEKDLFNPAGRYGAWNKTSLGLMVVGSIVGWGLVTNTFASWLS
;
A
#
# COMPACT_ATOMS: atom_id res chain seq x y z
N MET A 1 11.64 13.68 26.61
CA MET A 1 10.41 13.11 26.05
C MET A 1 10.44 13.36 24.56
N PRO A 2 10.04 12.46 23.68
CA PRO A 2 9.93 12.77 22.27
C PRO A 2 8.81 13.81 22.11
N ASN A 3 9.14 14.99 21.58
CA ASN A 3 8.13 15.95 21.20
C ASN A 3 7.32 15.34 20.06
N PHE A 4 6.07 15.02 20.32
CA PHE A 4 5.10 14.67 19.28
C PHE A 4 4.73 15.98 18.58
N GLU A 5 5.34 16.20 17.41
CA GLU A 5 5.09 17.40 16.62
C GLU A 5 4.01 17.08 15.56
N LEU A 6 3.02 17.96 15.45
CA LEU A 6 2.05 17.89 14.35
C LEU A 6 2.74 18.31 13.06
N GLU A 7 2.33 17.70 11.94
CA GLU A 7 2.78 18.10 10.61
C GLU A 7 2.24 19.48 10.24
N LEU A 8 3.13 20.46 10.12
CA LEU A 8 2.78 21.83 9.78
C LEU A 8 3.06 22.18 8.32
N ASN A 9 3.98 21.47 7.66
CA ASN A 9 4.38 21.76 6.29
C ASN A 9 3.28 21.43 5.27
N GLY A 10 2.53 20.36 5.50
CA GLY A 10 1.46 19.93 4.59
C GLY A 10 1.97 19.74 3.16
N PRO A 11 1.21 20.21 2.14
CA PRO A 11 1.61 20.13 0.73
C PRO A 11 2.67 21.18 0.35
N ASN A 12 3.04 22.07 1.27
CA ASN A 12 4.04 23.11 1.01
C ASN A 12 5.43 22.52 0.80
N LEU A 13 6.30 23.34 0.23
CA LEU A 13 7.69 23.01 0.06
C LEU A 13 8.39 22.95 1.43
N ILE A 14 9.14 21.90 1.66
CA ILE A 14 10.01 21.82 2.85
C ILE A 14 11.23 22.71 2.67
N GLN A 15 11.80 23.20 3.77
CA GLN A 15 13.02 23.99 3.73
C GLN A 15 14.24 23.10 3.46
N GLU A 16 15.27 23.63 2.81
CA GLU A 16 16.52 22.88 2.57
C GLU A 16 17.19 22.41 3.87
N SER A 17 17.01 23.14 4.98
CA SER A 17 17.51 22.77 6.32
C SER A 17 16.82 21.52 6.90
N GLU A 18 15.63 21.17 6.42
CA GLU A 18 14.90 19.97 6.83
C GLU A 18 15.36 18.73 6.05
N ARG A 19 16.10 18.92 4.95
CA ARG A 19 16.61 17.84 4.11
C ARG A 19 17.83 17.20 4.77
N ARG A 20 17.62 16.03 5.33
CA ARG A 20 18.65 15.30 6.10
C ARG A 20 18.48 13.79 5.95
N GLY A 21 19.51 13.07 6.36
CA GLY A 21 19.51 11.61 6.30
C GLY A 21 20.17 11.05 5.06
N SER A 22 20.02 9.77 4.85
CA SER A 22 20.60 9.03 3.73
C SER A 22 19.52 8.22 3.02
N ALA A 23 19.79 7.79 1.77
CA ALA A 23 18.86 6.92 1.03
C ALA A 23 18.47 5.65 1.83
N ARG A 24 19.37 5.13 2.67
CA ARG A 24 19.11 3.96 3.54
C ARG A 24 17.93 4.17 4.48
N SER A 25 17.64 5.41 4.86
CA SER A 25 16.49 5.69 5.73
C SER A 25 15.14 5.39 5.07
N LEU A 26 15.07 5.35 3.73
CA LEU A 26 13.88 4.95 2.99
C LEU A 26 13.52 3.47 3.17
N PHE A 27 14.48 2.63 3.57
CA PHE A 27 14.21 1.22 3.86
C PHE A 27 13.09 1.06 4.89
N TRP A 28 13.13 1.83 5.97
CA TRP A 28 12.24 1.63 7.13
C TRP A 28 10.76 1.90 6.84
N PRO A 29 10.36 3.05 6.24
CA PRO A 29 8.96 3.28 5.93
C PRO A 29 8.44 2.28 4.91
N TRP A 30 9.23 1.96 3.88
CA TRP A 30 8.83 1.02 2.85
C TRP A 30 8.75 -0.43 3.35
N CYS A 31 9.67 -0.85 4.19
CA CYS A 31 9.61 -2.16 4.84
C CYS A 31 8.42 -2.21 5.82
N GLY A 32 8.25 -1.17 6.64
CA GLY A 32 7.14 -1.10 7.60
C GLY A 32 5.76 -1.12 6.96
N ALA A 33 5.60 -0.44 5.82
CA ALA A 33 4.35 -0.45 5.08
C ALA A 33 3.99 -1.83 4.49
N ASN A 34 4.99 -2.66 4.24
CA ASN A 34 4.83 -3.90 3.48
C ASN A 34 5.11 -5.17 4.31
N VAL A 35 5.56 -5.05 5.56
CA VAL A 35 5.68 -6.19 6.48
C VAL A 35 4.32 -6.48 7.11
N SER A 36 3.46 -7.15 6.36
CA SER A 36 2.09 -7.45 6.75
C SER A 36 1.77 -8.92 6.51
N LEU A 37 0.99 -9.52 7.42
CA LEU A 37 0.48 -10.88 7.26
C LEU A 37 -0.43 -11.03 6.03
N LEU A 38 -1.00 -9.94 5.53
CA LEU A 38 -1.74 -9.94 4.26
C LEU A 38 -0.86 -10.42 3.09
N ALA A 39 0.44 -10.20 3.14
CA ALA A 39 1.36 -10.70 2.12
C ALA A 39 1.44 -12.24 2.08
N LEU A 40 1.21 -12.93 3.22
CA LEU A 40 1.06 -14.39 3.25
C LEU A 40 -0.19 -14.83 2.47
N SER A 41 -1.31 -14.14 2.68
CA SER A 41 -2.57 -14.46 2.02
C SER A 41 -2.50 -14.22 0.51
N TYR A 42 -1.69 -13.29 0.06
CA TYR A 42 -1.41 -13.11 -1.38
C TYR A 42 -0.83 -14.38 -2.01
N GLY A 43 -0.13 -15.22 -1.26
CA GLY A 43 0.35 -16.51 -1.74
C GLY A 43 -0.79 -17.40 -2.25
N ALA A 44 -1.90 -17.49 -1.53
CA ALA A 44 -3.10 -18.18 -1.97
C ALA A 44 -3.73 -17.53 -3.21
N PHE A 45 -3.77 -16.19 -3.26
CA PHE A 45 -4.30 -15.46 -4.41
C PHE A 45 -3.47 -15.70 -5.68
N PHE A 46 -2.13 -15.76 -5.57
CA PHE A 46 -1.28 -16.13 -6.71
C PHE A 46 -1.59 -17.54 -7.22
N LEU A 47 -1.74 -18.53 -6.33
CA LEU A 47 -2.13 -19.88 -6.72
C LEU A 47 -3.54 -19.94 -7.32
N GLY A 48 -4.43 -19.05 -6.88
CA GLY A 48 -5.79 -18.90 -7.41
C GLY A 48 -5.87 -18.59 -8.91
N PHE A 49 -4.77 -18.13 -9.54
CA PHE A 49 -4.67 -18.03 -11.00
C PHE A 49 -4.48 -19.39 -11.71
N GLY A 50 -4.53 -20.50 -10.98
CA GLY A 50 -4.38 -21.85 -11.52
C GLY A 50 -2.98 -22.15 -12.01
N ILE A 51 -1.96 -21.63 -11.34
CA ILE A 51 -0.54 -21.76 -11.67
C ILE A 51 0.20 -22.59 -10.61
N SER A 52 1.35 -23.20 -11.00
CA SER A 52 2.17 -23.94 -10.06
C SER A 52 2.88 -23.02 -9.05
N PHE A 53 3.34 -23.62 -7.95
CA PHE A 53 4.15 -22.92 -6.94
C PHE A 53 5.40 -22.23 -7.56
N LYS A 54 6.04 -22.89 -8.52
CA LYS A 54 7.19 -22.32 -9.24
C LYS A 54 6.79 -21.07 -10.02
N GLN A 55 5.69 -21.13 -10.77
CA GLN A 55 5.16 -19.99 -11.51
C GLN A 55 4.73 -18.87 -10.57
N ALA A 56 4.03 -19.18 -9.47
CA ALA A 56 3.64 -18.22 -8.45
C ALA A 56 4.86 -17.52 -7.83
N THR A 57 5.94 -18.26 -7.55
CA THR A 57 7.20 -17.70 -7.05
C THR A 57 7.82 -16.71 -8.04
N PHE A 58 7.90 -17.06 -9.31
CA PHE A 58 8.44 -16.13 -10.32
C PHE A 58 7.55 -14.92 -10.52
N ALA A 59 6.22 -15.10 -10.58
CA ALA A 59 5.27 -14.01 -10.71
C ALA A 59 5.34 -13.06 -9.49
N ALA A 60 5.47 -13.60 -8.27
CA ALA A 60 5.62 -12.81 -7.05
C ALA A 60 6.92 -11.98 -7.06
N ILE A 61 8.06 -12.60 -7.39
CA ILE A 61 9.36 -11.91 -7.44
C ILE A 61 9.32 -10.80 -8.50
N ILE A 62 8.99 -11.15 -9.74
CA ILE A 62 9.04 -10.22 -10.87
C ILE A 62 8.00 -9.13 -10.70
N GLY A 63 6.75 -9.49 -10.37
CA GLY A 63 5.65 -8.54 -10.20
C GLY A 63 5.93 -7.53 -9.09
N THR A 64 6.37 -8.00 -7.92
CA THR A 64 6.70 -7.14 -6.78
C THR A 64 7.88 -6.21 -7.09
N VAL A 65 8.96 -6.74 -7.66
CA VAL A 65 10.12 -5.90 -8.01
C VAL A 65 9.76 -4.85 -9.06
N LEU A 66 9.04 -5.22 -10.12
CA LEU A 66 8.61 -4.28 -11.16
C LEU A 66 7.71 -3.19 -10.57
N SER A 67 6.78 -3.56 -9.71
CA SER A 67 5.88 -2.63 -9.02
C SER A 67 6.69 -1.59 -8.22
N PHE A 68 7.61 -2.05 -7.37
CA PHE A 68 8.41 -1.14 -6.54
C PHE A 68 9.54 -0.42 -7.30
N LEU A 69 9.92 -0.86 -8.49
CA LEU A 69 10.75 -0.06 -9.39
C LEU A 69 10.02 1.22 -9.81
N VAL A 70 8.72 1.14 -10.11
CA VAL A 70 7.90 2.32 -10.44
C VAL A 70 7.86 3.28 -9.24
N VAL A 71 7.68 2.77 -8.02
CA VAL A 71 7.77 3.55 -6.76
C VAL A 71 9.15 4.18 -6.59
N GLY A 72 10.22 3.41 -6.83
CA GLY A 72 11.60 3.88 -6.75
C GLY A 72 11.89 5.04 -7.71
N PHE A 73 11.43 4.94 -8.96
CA PHE A 73 11.55 6.03 -9.92
C PHE A 73 10.72 7.25 -9.54
N SER A 74 9.50 7.07 -9.03
CA SER A 74 8.67 8.15 -8.50
C SER A 74 9.37 8.87 -7.32
N SER A 75 10.09 8.13 -6.47
CA SER A 75 10.89 8.70 -5.36
C SER A 75 11.96 9.68 -5.83
N LEU A 76 12.44 9.59 -7.08
CA LEU A 76 13.41 10.54 -7.62
C LEU A 76 12.83 11.95 -7.75
N ALA A 77 11.52 12.08 -7.94
CA ALA A 77 10.87 13.39 -8.01
C ALA A 77 11.01 14.15 -6.67
N GLY A 78 10.77 13.48 -5.54
CA GLY A 78 10.95 14.08 -4.21
C GLY A 78 12.40 14.48 -3.92
N LYS A 79 13.37 13.61 -4.25
CA LYS A 79 14.78 13.95 -4.12
C LYS A 79 15.18 15.18 -4.96
N LYS A 80 14.60 15.32 -6.18
CA LYS A 80 14.88 16.45 -7.09
C LYS A 80 14.14 17.74 -6.71
N SER A 81 13.16 17.66 -5.80
CA SER A 81 12.35 18.80 -5.36
C SER A 81 12.05 18.71 -3.85
N ASN A 82 11.43 19.76 -3.30
CA ASN A 82 11.02 19.85 -1.90
C ASN A 82 9.52 19.59 -1.73
N ALA A 83 8.83 19.14 -2.78
CA ALA A 83 7.37 18.96 -2.82
C ALA A 83 6.96 17.50 -2.70
N PRO A 84 5.76 17.20 -2.18
CA PRO A 84 5.19 15.86 -2.17
C PRO A 84 4.72 15.44 -3.57
N THR A 85 4.42 14.15 -3.72
CA THR A 85 4.15 13.48 -5.00
C THR A 85 3.05 14.19 -5.81
N MET A 86 1.89 14.46 -5.19
CA MET A 86 0.77 15.06 -5.89
C MET A 86 1.00 16.54 -6.25
N ILE A 87 1.86 17.25 -5.55
CA ILE A 87 2.30 18.59 -5.99
C ILE A 87 3.25 18.47 -7.19
N LEU A 88 4.16 17.48 -7.18
CA LEU A 88 5.09 17.26 -8.31
C LEU A 88 4.37 16.79 -9.57
N SER A 89 3.29 16.03 -9.43
CA SER A 89 2.41 15.62 -10.54
C SER A 89 1.80 16.80 -11.30
N ARG A 90 1.69 17.98 -10.67
CA ARG A 90 1.29 19.23 -11.36
C ARG A 90 2.22 19.62 -12.51
N ALA A 91 3.49 19.25 -12.44
CA ALA A 91 4.44 19.50 -13.53
C ALA A 91 4.11 18.66 -14.79
N THR A 92 3.42 17.55 -14.61
CA THR A 92 3.04 16.61 -15.68
C THR A 92 1.63 16.88 -16.20
N PHE A 93 0.68 17.20 -15.32
CA PHE A 93 -0.77 17.31 -15.66
C PHE A 93 -1.27 18.76 -15.70
N GLY A 94 -0.43 19.73 -15.31
CA GLY A 94 -0.82 21.13 -15.11
C GLY A 94 -1.36 21.37 -13.69
N VAL A 95 -1.26 22.62 -13.24
CA VAL A 95 -1.57 22.97 -11.84
C VAL A 95 -3.02 22.69 -11.46
N LYS A 96 -3.98 23.01 -12.35
CA LYS A 96 -5.41 22.72 -12.18
C LYS A 96 -5.77 21.29 -12.64
N GLY A 97 -5.17 20.84 -13.76
CA GLY A 97 -5.43 19.49 -14.32
C GLY A 97 -5.07 18.36 -13.36
N ASN A 98 -4.15 18.59 -12.44
CA ASN A 98 -3.75 17.62 -11.42
C ASN A 98 -4.85 17.26 -10.41
N VAL A 99 -5.98 17.96 -10.39
CA VAL A 99 -7.14 17.56 -9.58
C VAL A 99 -7.62 16.16 -9.96
N VAL A 100 -7.55 15.77 -11.24
CA VAL A 100 -8.01 14.46 -11.71
C VAL A 100 -7.16 13.33 -11.11
N PRO A 101 -5.83 13.26 -11.35
CA PRO A 101 -5.00 12.22 -10.73
C PRO A 101 -4.94 12.35 -9.20
N GLY A 102 -5.03 13.57 -8.66
CA GLY A 102 -5.07 13.77 -7.21
C GLY A 102 -6.31 13.17 -6.55
N ALA A 103 -7.49 13.32 -7.15
CA ALA A 103 -8.73 12.70 -6.65
C ALA A 103 -8.63 11.17 -6.69
N LEU A 104 -8.09 10.59 -7.78
CA LEU A 104 -7.87 9.14 -7.86
C LEU A 104 -6.87 8.66 -6.82
N SER A 105 -5.77 9.39 -6.63
CA SER A 105 -4.78 9.10 -5.60
C SER A 105 -5.39 9.13 -4.19
N TYR A 106 -6.23 10.13 -3.92
CA TYR A 106 -6.95 10.23 -2.65
C TYR A 106 -7.85 9.01 -2.41
N LEU A 107 -8.65 8.63 -3.41
CA LEU A 107 -9.53 7.46 -3.30
C LEU A 107 -8.75 6.15 -3.10
N ILE A 108 -7.57 6.01 -3.71
CA ILE A 108 -6.70 4.84 -3.49
C ILE A 108 -6.22 4.81 -2.03
N PHE A 109 -5.76 5.91 -1.46
CA PHE A 109 -5.32 5.94 -0.06
C PHE A 109 -6.45 5.59 0.90
N VAL A 110 -7.61 6.26 0.76
CA VAL A 110 -8.79 5.99 1.59
C VAL A 110 -9.25 4.54 1.48
N GLY A 111 -9.21 3.98 0.26
CA GLY A 111 -9.54 2.59 0.03
C GLY A 111 -8.57 1.65 0.74
N TRP A 112 -7.25 1.87 0.63
CA TRP A 112 -6.25 1.05 1.32
C TRP A 112 -6.32 1.20 2.83
N GLU A 113 -6.49 2.41 3.36
CA GLU A 113 -6.70 2.63 4.80
C GLU A 113 -7.88 1.82 5.32
N THR A 114 -9.01 1.89 4.60
CA THR A 114 -10.22 1.14 4.93
C THR A 114 -9.98 -0.37 4.91
N VAL A 115 -9.29 -0.88 3.89
CA VAL A 115 -8.91 -2.29 3.76
C VAL A 115 -8.04 -2.73 4.94
N LEU A 116 -6.98 -1.98 5.23
CA LEU A 116 -6.01 -2.34 6.27
C LEU A 116 -6.61 -2.30 7.67
N VAL A 117 -7.43 -1.28 7.96
CA VAL A 117 -8.13 -1.16 9.25
C VAL A 117 -9.23 -2.22 9.39
N SER A 118 -9.94 -2.56 8.32
CA SER A 118 -10.92 -3.66 8.33
C SER A 118 -10.26 -5.00 8.62
N LEU A 119 -9.14 -5.30 7.97
CA LEU A 119 -8.38 -6.54 8.21
C LEU A 119 -7.81 -6.60 9.64
N ALA A 120 -7.31 -5.48 10.17
CA ALA A 120 -6.84 -5.41 11.55
C ALA A 120 -7.98 -5.67 12.56
N THR A 121 -9.17 -5.16 12.26
CA THR A 121 -10.39 -5.40 13.05
C THR A 121 -10.79 -6.87 13.00
N LEU A 122 -10.92 -7.46 11.81
CA LEU A 122 -11.29 -8.86 11.61
C LEU A 122 -10.28 -9.81 12.27
N ALA A 123 -8.97 -9.56 12.07
CA ALA A 123 -7.91 -10.36 12.70
C ALA A 123 -8.01 -10.36 14.22
N THR A 124 -8.30 -9.21 14.82
CA THR A 124 -8.50 -9.09 16.27
C THR A 124 -9.73 -9.89 16.71
N GLY A 125 -10.86 -9.75 16.00
CA GLY A 125 -12.09 -10.48 16.27
C GLY A 125 -11.88 -12.00 16.25
N THR A 126 -11.24 -12.52 15.20
CA THR A 126 -10.96 -13.96 15.04
C THR A 126 -10.05 -14.48 16.15
N VAL A 127 -9.01 -13.74 16.52
CA VAL A 127 -8.08 -14.18 17.59
C VAL A 127 -8.77 -14.22 18.95
N PHE A 128 -9.48 -13.16 19.33
CA PHE A 128 -10.16 -13.10 20.62
C PHE A 128 -11.29 -14.12 20.74
N ALA A 129 -12.02 -14.41 19.66
CA ALA A 129 -13.03 -15.47 19.66
C ALA A 129 -12.44 -16.87 19.93
N ARG A 130 -11.15 -17.09 19.59
CA ARG A 130 -10.46 -18.37 19.84
C ARG A 130 -9.84 -18.50 21.23
N ILE A 131 -9.60 -17.40 21.96
CA ILE A 131 -8.84 -17.43 23.22
C ILE A 131 -9.76 -17.67 24.42
N ASP A 132 -10.88 -16.97 24.56
CA ASP A 132 -11.60 -16.91 25.84
C ASP A 132 -13.12 -16.80 25.76
N ASN A 133 -13.80 -17.39 24.82
CA ASN A 133 -15.26 -17.24 24.69
C ASN A 133 -15.77 -15.78 24.73
N ILE A 134 -14.89 -14.82 24.42
CA ILE A 134 -15.30 -13.42 24.26
C ILE A 134 -16.30 -13.38 23.12
N ASN A 135 -17.42 -12.70 23.35
CA ASN A 135 -18.41 -12.48 22.31
C ASN A 135 -17.70 -11.89 21.07
N HIS A 136 -17.91 -12.53 19.91
CA HIS A 136 -17.26 -12.15 18.65
C HIS A 136 -17.50 -10.68 18.30
N ASP A 137 -18.72 -10.17 18.50
CA ASP A 137 -19.05 -8.76 18.21
C ASP A 137 -18.28 -7.80 19.11
N LEU A 138 -18.13 -8.14 20.39
CA LEU A 138 -17.33 -7.36 21.33
C LEU A 138 -15.85 -7.36 20.92
N ALA A 139 -15.33 -8.51 20.47
CA ALA A 139 -13.95 -8.61 19.99
C ALA A 139 -13.72 -7.75 18.73
N LEU A 140 -14.68 -7.73 17.79
CA LEU A 140 -14.64 -6.87 16.61
C LEU A 140 -14.66 -5.38 17.01
N ILE A 141 -15.51 -4.98 17.95
CA ILE A 141 -15.57 -3.60 18.44
C ILE A 141 -14.24 -3.18 19.07
N ILE A 142 -13.65 -4.04 19.91
CA ILE A 142 -12.33 -3.77 20.52
C ILE A 142 -11.27 -3.61 19.44
N GLY A 143 -11.20 -4.53 18.47
CA GLY A 143 -10.26 -4.48 17.37
C GLY A 143 -10.42 -3.22 16.53
N PHE A 144 -11.65 -2.85 16.22
CA PHE A 144 -11.98 -1.62 15.50
C PHE A 144 -11.50 -0.37 16.23
N VAL A 145 -11.81 -0.25 17.52
CA VAL A 145 -11.40 0.91 18.33
C VAL A 145 -9.88 1.01 18.38
N ILE A 146 -9.18 -0.12 18.58
CA ILE A 146 -7.71 -0.16 18.61
C ILE A 146 -7.13 0.25 17.25
N ALA A 147 -7.55 -0.41 16.16
CA ALA A 147 -7.00 -0.18 14.83
C ALA A 147 -7.24 1.27 14.34
N VAL A 148 -8.47 1.78 14.49
CA VAL A 148 -8.81 3.17 14.14
C VAL A 148 -8.02 4.16 14.98
N SER A 149 -7.99 3.98 16.31
CA SER A 149 -7.30 4.92 17.21
C SER A 149 -5.80 5.00 16.89
N LEU A 150 -5.13 3.86 16.68
CA LEU A 150 -3.72 3.81 16.34
C LEU A 150 -3.44 4.45 14.97
N THR A 151 -4.28 4.17 13.97
CA THR A 151 -4.13 4.72 12.62
C THR A 151 -4.31 6.23 12.63
N VAL A 152 -5.40 6.73 13.24
CA VAL A 152 -5.70 8.17 13.30
C VAL A 152 -4.62 8.91 14.08
N PHE A 153 -4.25 8.41 15.27
CA PHE A 153 -3.19 9.01 16.08
C PHE A 153 -1.86 9.05 15.31
N GLY A 154 -1.46 7.93 14.69
CA GLY A 154 -0.21 7.85 13.92
C GLY A 154 -0.22 8.74 12.68
N GLY A 155 -1.33 8.76 11.92
CA GLY A 155 -1.43 9.48 10.65
C GLY A 155 -1.48 11.01 10.77
N VAL A 156 -1.95 11.54 11.92
CA VAL A 156 -1.94 13.00 12.16
C VAL A 156 -0.59 13.53 12.65
N LEU A 157 0.34 12.65 13.06
CA LEU A 157 1.67 13.02 13.53
C LEU A 157 2.54 13.61 12.41
N GLY A 158 3.59 14.32 12.80
CA GLY A 158 4.58 14.87 11.88
C GLY A 158 5.53 13.81 11.33
N PHE A 159 6.09 14.08 10.15
CA PHE A 159 6.98 13.17 9.40
C PHE A 159 8.06 12.51 10.25
N ALA A 160 8.78 13.27 11.07
CA ALA A 160 9.87 12.73 11.90
C ALA A 160 9.38 11.69 12.92
N THR A 161 8.19 11.90 13.49
CA THR A 161 7.56 10.98 14.44
C THR A 161 7.08 9.72 13.73
N ILE A 162 6.45 9.86 12.56
CA ILE A 162 6.02 8.74 11.72
C ILE A 162 7.22 7.87 11.35
N MET A 163 8.32 8.45 10.90
CA MET A 163 9.54 7.71 10.52
C MET A 163 10.14 6.93 11.70
N LYS A 164 10.10 7.50 12.91
CA LYS A 164 10.56 6.82 14.12
C LYS A 164 9.62 5.69 14.53
N LEU A 165 8.32 5.92 14.45
CA LEU A 165 7.29 4.93 14.73
C LEU A 165 7.41 3.75 13.75
N GLN A 166 7.50 4.01 12.45
CA GLN A 166 7.66 2.99 11.41
C GLN A 166 8.88 2.10 11.63
N LYS A 167 10.00 2.65 12.08
CA LYS A 167 11.19 1.85 12.40
C LYS A 167 10.91 0.82 13.50
N TRP A 168 10.25 1.22 14.59
CA TRP A 168 9.93 0.33 15.71
C TRP A 168 8.85 -0.69 15.33
N LEU A 169 7.79 -0.26 14.65
CA LEU A 169 6.75 -1.15 14.11
C LEU A 169 7.38 -2.22 13.22
N THR A 170 8.24 -1.81 12.27
CA THR A 170 8.94 -2.73 11.38
C THR A 170 9.75 -3.77 12.14
N LEU A 171 10.55 -3.36 13.13
CA LEU A 171 11.39 -4.28 13.89
C LEU A 171 10.55 -5.32 14.64
N VAL A 172 9.51 -4.88 15.34
CA VAL A 172 8.62 -5.79 16.09
C VAL A 172 7.90 -6.73 15.13
N THR A 173 7.32 -6.20 14.05
CA THR A 173 6.57 -7.00 13.09
C THR A 173 7.46 -8.02 12.37
N VAL A 174 8.70 -7.65 11.99
CA VAL A 174 9.65 -8.59 11.38
C VAL A 174 10.00 -9.74 12.34
N VAL A 175 10.34 -9.43 13.60
CA VAL A 175 10.68 -10.48 14.59
C VAL A 175 9.52 -11.44 14.78
N MET A 176 8.30 -10.92 14.94
CA MET A 176 7.11 -11.74 15.16
C MET A 176 6.72 -12.53 13.92
N THR A 177 6.92 -11.96 12.71
CA THR A 177 6.70 -12.69 11.44
C THR A 177 7.70 -13.83 11.27
N VAL A 178 8.97 -13.63 11.63
CA VAL A 178 9.95 -14.72 11.63
C VAL A 178 9.54 -15.83 12.60
N LEU A 179 9.05 -15.48 13.79
CA LEU A 179 8.53 -16.45 14.73
C LEU A 179 7.29 -17.19 14.19
N TYR A 180 6.37 -16.48 13.52
CA TYR A 180 5.25 -17.11 12.79
C TYR A 180 5.73 -18.16 11.80
N ILE A 181 6.70 -17.82 10.95
CA ILE A 181 7.27 -18.75 9.97
C ILE A 181 7.88 -19.97 10.70
N ALA A 182 8.66 -19.74 11.75
CA ALA A 182 9.27 -20.83 12.51
C ALA A 182 8.25 -21.78 13.16
N LEU A 183 7.10 -21.27 13.59
CA LEU A 183 6.03 -22.07 14.20
C LEU A 183 5.18 -22.85 13.17
N THR A 184 5.16 -22.41 11.92
CA THR A 184 4.28 -22.96 10.88
C THR A 184 5.02 -23.66 9.75
N ILE A 185 6.37 -23.67 9.77
CA ILE A 185 7.18 -24.26 8.70
C ILE A 185 6.92 -25.77 8.51
N ASP A 186 6.66 -26.49 9.60
CA ASP A 186 6.33 -27.91 9.57
C ASP A 186 4.93 -28.20 9.01
N SER A 187 4.08 -27.18 8.89
CA SER A 187 2.76 -27.28 8.24
C SER A 187 2.86 -27.26 6.71
N VAL A 188 4.04 -26.97 6.15
CA VAL A 188 4.24 -26.98 4.69
C VAL A 188 4.41 -28.41 4.19
N ASN A 189 3.45 -28.86 3.40
CA ASN A 189 3.52 -30.15 2.71
C ASN A 189 4.20 -29.96 1.33
N TRP A 190 5.51 -30.08 1.28
CA TRP A 190 6.29 -29.89 0.05
C TRP A 190 5.93 -30.89 -1.07
N GLN A 191 5.41 -32.06 -0.72
CA GLN A 191 4.95 -33.02 -1.72
C GLN A 191 3.68 -32.49 -2.42
N ALA A 192 2.71 -32.00 -1.66
CA ALA A 192 1.51 -31.38 -2.20
C ALA A 192 1.85 -30.14 -3.03
N VAL A 193 2.67 -29.22 -2.49
CA VAL A 193 3.12 -27.98 -3.16
C VAL A 193 3.78 -28.28 -4.52
N ASN A 194 4.70 -29.25 -4.57
CA ASN A 194 5.42 -29.61 -5.79
C ASN A 194 4.56 -30.43 -6.77
N SER A 195 3.42 -30.97 -6.34
CA SER A 195 2.48 -31.69 -7.21
C SER A 195 1.54 -30.79 -7.99
N ILE A 196 1.46 -29.48 -7.64
CA ILE A 196 0.63 -28.50 -8.35
C ILE A 196 1.20 -28.34 -9.77
N LYS A 197 0.38 -28.68 -10.76
CA LYS A 197 0.75 -28.63 -12.17
C LYS A 197 0.95 -27.19 -12.64
N ASP A 198 1.82 -27.03 -13.65
CA ASP A 198 1.98 -25.74 -14.31
C ASP A 198 0.67 -25.29 -14.95
N GLY A 199 0.34 -24.02 -14.71
CA GLY A 199 -0.81 -23.38 -15.31
C GLY A 199 -0.50 -22.79 -16.68
N THR A 200 -1.53 -22.17 -17.25
CA THR A 200 -1.43 -21.53 -18.58
C THR A 200 -0.58 -20.26 -18.53
N SER A 201 -0.07 -19.83 -19.68
CA SER A 201 0.61 -18.53 -19.83
C SER A 201 -0.31 -17.36 -19.42
N GLN A 202 -1.62 -17.46 -19.69
CA GLN A 202 -2.60 -16.47 -19.29
C GLN A 202 -2.71 -16.38 -17.77
N GLY A 203 -2.78 -17.51 -17.06
CA GLY A 203 -2.78 -17.55 -15.60
C GLY A 203 -1.49 -16.92 -15.03
N PHE A 204 -0.31 -17.25 -15.59
CA PHE A 204 0.95 -16.66 -15.18
C PHE A 204 0.98 -15.13 -15.39
N ILE A 205 0.53 -14.64 -16.55
CA ILE A 205 0.45 -13.20 -16.84
C ILE A 205 -0.53 -12.52 -15.88
N GLY A 206 -1.68 -13.14 -15.60
CA GLY A 206 -2.65 -12.64 -14.62
C GLY A 206 -2.04 -12.49 -13.23
N ALA A 207 -1.33 -13.52 -12.76
CA ALA A 207 -0.60 -13.48 -11.48
C ALA A 207 0.49 -12.41 -11.46
N LEU A 208 1.23 -12.24 -12.56
CA LEU A 208 2.25 -11.20 -12.70
C LEU A 208 1.63 -9.80 -12.61
N ILE A 209 0.54 -9.56 -13.32
CA ILE A 209 -0.19 -8.29 -13.28
C ILE A 209 -0.74 -8.04 -11.87
N PHE A 210 -1.30 -9.07 -11.21
CA PHE A 210 -1.73 -8.97 -9.82
C PHE A 210 -0.58 -8.58 -8.89
N GLY A 211 0.61 -9.18 -9.04
CA GLY A 211 1.80 -8.82 -8.28
C GLY A 211 2.22 -7.36 -8.50
N ILE A 212 2.10 -6.84 -9.73
CA ILE A 212 2.41 -5.43 -10.03
C ILE A 212 1.37 -4.49 -9.40
N THR A 213 0.09 -4.78 -9.58
CA THR A 213 -1.00 -3.85 -9.23
C THR A 213 -1.43 -3.97 -7.76
N GLY A 214 -1.48 -5.18 -7.22
CA GLY A 214 -1.99 -5.45 -5.88
C GLY A 214 -0.98 -5.22 -4.75
N ILE A 215 0.34 -5.22 -5.04
CA ILE A 215 1.35 -5.12 -3.98
C ILE A 215 1.93 -3.70 -3.86
N GLY A 216 2.44 -3.12 -4.94
CA GLY A 216 3.22 -1.88 -4.81
C GLY A 216 2.69 -0.68 -5.58
N LEU A 217 1.82 -0.87 -6.60
CA LEU A 217 1.40 0.24 -7.46
C LEU A 217 0.70 1.36 -6.69
N GLY A 218 -0.07 1.02 -5.66
CA GLY A 218 -0.73 1.99 -4.78
C GLY A 218 0.23 2.95 -4.07
N TRP A 219 1.51 2.58 -3.93
CA TRP A 219 2.52 3.40 -3.27
C TRP A 219 3.21 4.43 -4.18
N VAL A 220 2.98 4.40 -5.49
CA VAL A 220 3.61 5.34 -6.44
C VAL A 220 3.23 6.77 -6.13
N ASN A 221 2.00 6.99 -5.71
CA ASN A 221 1.41 8.30 -5.42
C ASN A 221 1.89 8.94 -4.10
N SER A 222 2.62 8.19 -3.24
CA SER A 222 3.25 8.72 -2.01
C SER A 222 4.77 8.70 -2.04
N ALA A 223 5.39 8.19 -3.09
CA ALA A 223 6.82 7.92 -3.11
C ALA A 223 7.70 9.15 -2.85
N ALA A 224 7.32 10.32 -3.38
CA ALA A 224 8.03 11.58 -3.17
C ALA A 224 7.77 12.19 -1.77
N ASP A 225 6.69 11.81 -1.09
CA ASP A 225 6.32 12.34 0.23
C ASP A 225 7.39 12.03 1.28
N TYR A 226 8.07 10.90 1.14
CA TYR A 226 9.15 10.46 2.02
C TYR A 226 10.53 10.86 1.48
N SER A 227 10.74 10.81 0.17
CA SER A 227 12.04 11.09 -0.44
C SER A 227 12.36 12.58 -0.57
N ARG A 228 11.38 13.48 -0.46
CA ARG A 228 11.58 14.94 -0.48
C ARG A 228 12.48 15.45 0.66
N TYR A 229 12.56 14.71 1.75
CA TYR A 229 13.42 15.04 2.90
C TYR A 229 14.88 14.61 2.72
N LEU A 230 15.25 13.91 1.64
CA LEU A 230 16.63 13.52 1.38
C LEU A 230 17.43 14.68 0.80
N PRO A 231 18.73 14.82 1.17
CA PRO A 231 19.64 15.77 0.53
C PRO A 231 19.72 15.55 -0.98
N ARG A 232 19.77 16.64 -1.76
CA ARG A 232 19.85 16.57 -3.23
C ARG A 232 21.11 15.87 -3.73
N SER A 233 22.18 15.86 -2.92
CA SER A 233 23.47 15.20 -3.21
C SER A 233 23.40 13.67 -3.18
N VAL A 234 22.37 13.09 -2.55
CA VAL A 234 22.22 11.62 -2.48
C VAL A 234 22.10 11.03 -3.88
N SER A 235 22.78 9.92 -4.14
CA SER A 235 22.75 9.24 -5.45
C SER A 235 21.34 8.77 -5.83
N SER A 236 20.93 9.04 -7.07
CA SER A 236 19.62 8.56 -7.58
C SER A 236 19.51 7.03 -7.59
N LYS A 237 20.61 6.34 -7.90
CA LYS A 237 20.64 4.87 -7.87
C LYS A 237 20.39 4.32 -6.46
N THR A 238 20.97 4.96 -5.44
CA THR A 238 20.76 4.53 -4.04
C THR A 238 19.35 4.85 -3.53
N VAL A 239 18.73 5.95 -3.98
CA VAL A 239 17.33 6.25 -3.67
C VAL A 239 16.41 5.17 -4.23
N VAL A 240 16.53 4.85 -5.52
CA VAL A 240 15.75 3.77 -6.14
C VAL A 240 16.03 2.43 -5.45
N GLY A 241 17.32 2.08 -5.27
CA GLY A 241 17.72 0.80 -4.69
C GLY A 241 17.18 0.58 -3.27
N TRP A 242 17.28 1.57 -2.39
CA TRP A 242 16.76 1.43 -1.01
C TRP A 242 15.24 1.46 -0.94
N THR A 243 14.57 2.19 -1.83
CA THR A 243 13.11 2.14 -1.95
C THR A 243 12.66 0.74 -2.39
N VAL A 244 13.23 0.21 -3.48
CA VAL A 244 12.88 -1.12 -4.00
C VAL A 244 13.20 -2.21 -2.98
N LEU A 245 14.40 -2.20 -2.40
CA LEU A 245 14.80 -3.21 -1.42
C LEU A 245 13.89 -3.19 -0.18
N GLY A 246 13.64 -2.01 0.38
CA GLY A 246 12.78 -1.88 1.57
C GLY A 246 11.36 -2.35 1.31
N ALA A 247 10.82 -2.02 0.16
CA ALA A 247 9.44 -2.31 -0.18
C ALA A 247 9.22 -3.75 -0.65
N SER A 248 10.18 -4.38 -1.36
CA SER A 248 9.97 -5.68 -2.00
C SER A 248 10.49 -6.88 -1.22
N LEU A 249 11.50 -6.70 -0.37
CA LEU A 249 12.18 -7.83 0.29
C LEU A 249 11.21 -8.68 1.12
N VAL A 250 10.46 -8.06 2.01
CA VAL A 250 9.56 -8.78 2.92
C VAL A 250 8.34 -9.33 2.19
N PRO A 251 7.62 -8.57 1.35
CA PRO A 251 6.50 -9.13 0.59
C PRO A 251 6.89 -10.34 -0.27
N ILE A 252 8.02 -10.31 -0.96
CA ILE A 252 8.47 -11.46 -1.76
C ILE A 252 8.60 -12.71 -0.89
N ILE A 253 9.28 -12.61 0.26
CA ILE A 253 9.46 -13.74 1.18
C ILE A 253 8.10 -14.25 1.67
N LEU A 254 7.21 -13.34 2.08
CA LEU A 254 5.92 -13.71 2.64
C LEU A 254 4.96 -14.29 1.60
N VAL A 255 4.93 -13.75 0.39
CA VAL A 255 4.10 -14.30 -0.70
C VAL A 255 4.57 -15.70 -1.09
N ILE A 256 5.88 -15.92 -1.22
CA ILE A 256 6.42 -17.26 -1.53
C ILE A 256 6.08 -18.24 -0.41
N TYR A 257 6.30 -17.85 0.84
CA TYR A 257 5.97 -18.69 1.99
C TYR A 257 4.46 -18.95 2.10
N GLY A 258 3.65 -17.93 1.91
CA GLY A 258 2.19 -18.06 1.87
C GLY A 258 1.69 -18.95 0.73
N SER A 259 2.36 -18.92 -0.44
CA SER A 259 2.07 -19.85 -1.54
C SER A 259 2.41 -21.30 -1.16
N ALA A 260 3.49 -21.52 -0.40
CA ALA A 260 3.83 -22.85 0.11
C ALA A 260 2.79 -23.34 1.13
N LEU A 261 2.35 -22.49 2.06
CA LEU A 261 1.30 -22.83 3.03
C LEU A 261 -0.03 -23.14 2.32
N ALA A 262 -0.51 -22.25 1.46
CA ALA A 262 -1.77 -22.41 0.74
C ALA A 262 -1.74 -23.59 -0.24
N GLY A 263 -0.59 -23.86 -0.88
CA GLY A 263 -0.39 -25.01 -1.74
C GLY A 263 -0.33 -26.36 -1.01
N SER A 264 -0.18 -26.34 0.31
CA SER A 264 -0.12 -27.55 1.14
C SER A 264 -1.49 -28.17 1.41
N SER A 265 -2.56 -27.35 1.42
CA SER A 265 -3.93 -27.78 1.70
C SER A 265 -4.92 -26.89 0.94
N LYS A 266 -5.83 -27.54 0.23
CA LYS A 266 -6.92 -26.86 -0.46
C LYS A 266 -7.85 -26.16 0.54
N GLU A 267 -8.12 -26.79 1.66
CA GLU A 267 -8.98 -26.26 2.73
C GLU A 267 -8.39 -24.95 3.29
N LEU A 268 -7.08 -24.88 3.49
CA LEU A 268 -6.40 -23.67 3.94
C LEU A 268 -6.46 -22.59 2.87
N SER A 269 -6.24 -22.95 1.60
CA SER A 269 -6.33 -21.99 0.48
C SER A 269 -7.73 -21.38 0.36
N ASP A 270 -8.77 -22.20 0.43
CA ASP A 270 -10.17 -21.79 0.38
C ASP A 270 -10.52 -20.90 1.61
N ALA A 271 -10.05 -21.28 2.81
CA ALA A 271 -10.24 -20.46 4.02
C ALA A 271 -9.56 -19.08 3.94
N ILE A 272 -8.35 -19.00 3.37
CA ILE A 272 -7.65 -17.73 3.15
C ILE A 272 -8.43 -16.83 2.17
N ALA A 273 -9.10 -17.40 1.19
CA ALA A 273 -9.92 -16.60 0.26
C ALA A 273 -11.14 -15.96 0.96
N MET A 274 -11.67 -16.60 2.01
CA MET A 274 -12.80 -16.10 2.80
C MET A 274 -12.37 -15.14 3.92
N ASP A 275 -11.36 -15.51 4.68
CA ASP A 275 -10.78 -14.72 5.78
C ASP A 275 -9.25 -14.73 5.67
N PRO A 276 -8.66 -13.76 4.97
CA PRO A 276 -7.23 -13.75 4.66
C PRO A 276 -6.31 -13.83 5.88
N ILE A 277 -6.71 -13.30 7.02
CA ILE A 277 -5.89 -13.26 8.23
C ILE A 277 -6.31 -14.34 9.23
N GLY A 278 -7.61 -14.51 9.46
CA GLY A 278 -8.11 -15.46 10.43
C GLY A 278 -7.77 -16.90 10.07
N ALA A 279 -7.81 -17.26 8.79
CA ALA A 279 -7.41 -18.59 8.33
C ALA A 279 -5.98 -18.97 8.73
N LEU A 280 -5.05 -18.00 8.72
CA LEU A 280 -3.66 -18.23 9.12
C LEU A 280 -3.51 -18.59 10.60
N THR A 281 -4.49 -18.21 11.44
CA THR A 281 -4.47 -18.54 12.88
C THR A 281 -4.67 -20.03 13.13
N THR A 282 -5.29 -20.77 12.20
CA THR A 282 -5.58 -22.21 12.37
C THR A 282 -4.31 -23.06 12.50
N LEU A 283 -3.19 -22.56 12.00
CA LEU A 283 -1.87 -23.20 12.05
C LEU A 283 -1.13 -22.93 13.36
N LEU A 284 -1.65 -22.07 14.23
CA LEU A 284 -0.92 -21.54 15.36
C LEU A 284 -1.30 -22.23 16.69
N PRO A 285 -0.34 -22.46 17.57
CA PRO A 285 -0.61 -22.85 18.95
C PRO A 285 -1.30 -21.71 19.70
N THR A 286 -2.17 -22.04 20.67
CA THR A 286 -3.00 -21.06 21.39
C THR A 286 -2.17 -19.94 22.04
N TRP A 287 -0.99 -20.25 22.59
CA TRP A 287 -0.14 -19.25 23.24
C TRP A 287 0.38 -18.16 22.28
N TYR A 288 0.44 -18.46 20.96
CA TYR A 288 0.92 -17.49 19.96
C TYR A 288 -0.20 -16.65 19.36
N LEU A 289 -1.46 -16.91 19.65
CA LEU A 289 -2.59 -16.18 19.06
C LEU A 289 -2.57 -14.69 19.42
N ILE A 290 -2.25 -14.31 20.66
CA ILE A 290 -2.12 -12.91 21.08
C ILE A 290 -0.93 -12.24 20.37
N PRO A 291 0.31 -12.79 20.38
CA PRO A 291 1.41 -12.30 19.56
C PRO A 291 1.06 -12.17 18.09
N PHE A 292 0.32 -13.11 17.53
CA PHE A 292 -0.15 -13.06 16.14
C PHE A 292 -1.09 -11.87 15.90
N ALA A 293 -2.10 -11.67 16.76
CA ALA A 293 -2.99 -10.52 16.65
C ALA A 293 -2.20 -9.20 16.71
N LEU A 294 -1.21 -9.12 17.61
CA LEU A 294 -0.35 -7.95 17.73
C LEU A 294 0.41 -7.66 16.42
N VAL A 295 1.04 -8.69 15.81
CA VAL A 295 1.78 -8.51 14.55
C VAL A 295 0.85 -8.17 13.38
N ALA A 296 -0.33 -8.79 13.33
CA ALA A 296 -1.33 -8.49 12.33
C ALA A 296 -1.76 -7.02 12.42
N VAL A 297 -2.17 -6.56 13.60
CA VAL A 297 -2.60 -5.18 13.82
C VAL A 297 -1.47 -4.20 13.53
N LEU A 298 -0.27 -4.42 14.08
CA LEU A 298 0.86 -3.50 13.89
C LEU A 298 1.30 -3.39 12.42
N GLY A 299 1.33 -4.50 11.69
CA GLY A 299 1.69 -4.51 10.27
C GLY A 299 0.66 -3.77 9.42
N LEU A 300 -0.62 -4.02 9.63
CA LEU A 300 -1.72 -3.38 8.90
C LEU A 300 -1.84 -1.89 9.25
N VAL A 301 -1.82 -1.56 10.54
CA VAL A 301 -1.87 -0.17 11.02
C VAL A 301 -0.64 0.62 10.56
N GLY A 302 0.54 -0.01 10.49
CA GLY A 302 1.75 0.62 9.97
C GLY A 302 1.56 1.14 8.53
N GLY A 303 0.94 0.35 7.65
CA GLY A 303 0.54 0.78 6.31
C GLY A 303 -0.50 1.89 6.34
N ALA A 304 -1.59 1.70 7.09
CA ALA A 304 -2.68 2.66 7.19
C ALA A 304 -2.22 4.06 7.69
N ILE A 305 -1.25 4.12 8.61
CA ILE A 305 -0.65 5.39 9.07
C ILE A 305 0.02 6.15 7.91
N LEU A 306 0.74 5.44 7.04
CA LEU A 306 1.41 6.06 5.90
C LEU A 306 0.40 6.51 4.84
N ASP A 307 -0.65 5.73 4.62
CA ASP A 307 -1.74 6.11 3.72
C ASP A 307 -2.46 7.35 4.23
N LEU A 308 -2.87 7.38 5.50
CA LEU A 308 -3.54 8.54 6.11
C LEU A 308 -2.66 9.81 6.12
N TYR A 309 -1.34 9.65 6.25
CA TYR A 309 -0.41 10.77 6.10
C TYR A 309 -0.43 11.33 4.67
N SER A 310 -0.36 10.47 3.66
CA SER A 310 -0.29 10.87 2.26
C SER A 310 -1.64 11.27 1.67
N SER A 311 -2.76 10.67 2.12
CA SER A 311 -4.12 11.07 1.75
C SER A 311 -4.42 12.50 2.20
N GLY A 312 -4.07 12.84 3.45
CA GLY A 312 -4.20 14.20 3.96
C GLY A 312 -3.38 15.23 3.18
N LEU A 313 -2.16 14.88 2.72
CA LEU A 313 -1.37 15.73 1.82
C LEU A 313 -2.05 15.89 0.46
N THR A 314 -2.57 14.80 -0.08
CA THR A 314 -3.22 14.77 -1.39
C THR A 314 -4.50 15.60 -1.40
N LEU A 315 -5.35 15.46 -0.38
CA LEU A 315 -6.62 16.18 -0.27
C LEU A 315 -6.42 17.71 -0.23
N VAL A 316 -5.38 18.19 0.49
CA VAL A 316 -5.03 19.60 0.46
C VAL A 316 -4.40 20.00 -0.89
N SER A 317 -3.64 19.10 -1.51
CA SER A 317 -3.01 19.34 -2.81
C SER A 317 -4.00 19.53 -3.95
N ILE A 318 -5.18 18.90 -3.89
CA ILE A 318 -6.23 19.05 -4.92
C ILE A 318 -7.08 20.31 -4.71
N GLY A 319 -6.85 21.07 -3.64
CA GLY A 319 -7.44 22.38 -3.45
C GLY A 319 -8.36 22.52 -2.25
N LEU A 320 -8.45 21.54 -1.36
CA LEU A 320 -9.20 21.69 -0.12
C LEU A 320 -8.51 22.75 0.78
N PRO A 321 -9.16 23.88 1.10
CA PRO A 321 -8.52 25.00 1.78
C PRO A 321 -8.48 24.79 3.31
N VAL A 322 -7.96 23.67 3.76
CA VAL A 322 -7.84 23.30 5.18
C VAL A 322 -6.41 22.89 5.52
N LYS A 323 -6.07 22.93 6.80
CA LYS A 323 -4.78 22.42 7.28
C LYS A 323 -4.73 20.89 7.12
N ARG A 324 -3.53 20.33 6.87
CA ARG A 324 -3.35 18.89 6.64
C ARG A 324 -3.99 18.00 7.72
N HIS A 325 -3.85 18.34 9.00
CA HIS A 325 -4.43 17.54 10.08
C HIS A 325 -5.97 17.52 10.04
N ILE A 326 -6.61 18.61 9.56
CA ILE A 326 -8.08 18.64 9.36
C ILE A 326 -8.44 17.75 8.16
N ALA A 327 -7.67 17.82 7.06
CA ALA A 327 -7.84 16.92 5.92
C ALA A 327 -7.72 15.46 6.34
N ALA A 328 -6.70 15.11 7.13
CA ALA A 328 -6.52 13.77 7.68
C ALA A 328 -7.67 13.33 8.61
N SER A 329 -8.30 14.26 9.33
CA SER A 329 -9.47 13.94 10.16
C SER A 329 -10.73 13.66 9.32
N ILE A 330 -10.92 14.38 8.21
CA ILE A 330 -11.99 14.10 7.23
C ILE A 330 -11.80 12.71 6.63
N ASP A 331 -10.58 12.42 6.23
CA ASP A 331 -10.18 11.16 5.66
C ASP A 331 -10.41 9.99 6.65
N ALA A 332 -9.93 10.15 7.88
CA ALA A 332 -10.19 9.19 8.95
C ALA A 332 -11.69 8.91 9.17
N ALA A 333 -12.54 9.92 9.04
CA ALA A 333 -13.99 9.72 9.14
C ALA A 333 -14.55 8.87 7.99
N ILE A 334 -14.05 9.06 6.77
CA ILE A 334 -14.45 8.26 5.60
C ILE A 334 -13.95 6.83 5.76
N MET A 335 -12.67 6.63 6.16
CA MET A 335 -12.10 5.33 6.48
C MET A 335 -12.91 4.59 7.54
N LEU A 336 -13.32 5.28 8.61
CA LEU A 336 -14.14 4.73 9.68
C LEU A 336 -15.47 4.20 9.15
N ILE A 337 -16.19 4.99 8.35
CA ILE A 337 -17.47 4.59 7.73
C ILE A 337 -17.27 3.39 6.82
N GLY A 338 -16.23 3.41 5.98
CA GLY A 338 -15.90 2.30 5.08
C GLY A 338 -15.56 1.01 5.85
N THR A 339 -14.80 1.12 6.94
CA THR A 339 -14.47 -0.02 7.80
C THR A 339 -15.72 -0.61 8.46
N ILE A 340 -16.62 0.23 8.97
CA ILE A 340 -17.91 -0.23 9.53
C ILE A 340 -18.69 -0.99 8.47
N TYR A 341 -18.78 -0.47 7.24
CA TYR A 341 -19.47 -1.14 6.15
C TYR A 341 -18.86 -2.53 5.86
N ILE A 342 -17.53 -2.61 5.70
CA ILE A 342 -16.86 -3.87 5.36
C ILE A 342 -16.99 -4.89 6.48
N VAL A 343 -16.84 -4.50 7.74
CA VAL A 343 -16.79 -5.43 8.87
C VAL A 343 -18.18 -5.94 9.26
N TRP A 344 -19.22 -5.11 9.16
CA TRP A 344 -20.55 -5.45 9.70
C TRP A 344 -21.66 -5.57 8.65
N PHE A 345 -21.45 -5.10 7.42
CA PHE A 345 -22.51 -5.06 6.41
C PHE A 345 -22.16 -5.73 5.09
N ALA A 346 -20.89 -5.98 4.79
CA ALA A 346 -20.48 -6.66 3.57
C ALA A 346 -20.57 -8.19 3.72
N ASP A 347 -21.07 -8.88 2.69
CA ASP A 347 -21.18 -10.35 2.67
C ASP A 347 -19.80 -11.05 2.62
N SER A 348 -18.78 -10.39 2.10
CA SER A 348 -17.40 -10.88 2.04
C SER A 348 -16.42 -9.72 1.96
N PHE A 349 -15.18 -9.96 2.39
CA PHE A 349 -14.08 -9.00 2.24
C PHE A 349 -13.57 -8.94 0.79
N PHE A 350 -13.47 -10.10 0.12
CA PHE A 350 -12.73 -10.21 -1.14
C PHE A 350 -13.38 -9.44 -2.31
N VAL A 351 -14.70 -9.47 -2.43
CA VAL A 351 -15.41 -8.84 -3.58
C VAL A 351 -15.26 -7.32 -3.57
N PRO A 352 -15.53 -6.58 -2.48
CA PRO A 352 -15.26 -5.15 -2.42
C PRO A 352 -13.78 -4.81 -2.64
N PHE A 353 -12.87 -5.62 -2.08
CA PHE A 353 -11.42 -5.43 -2.23
C PHE A 353 -10.97 -5.58 -3.69
N GLN A 354 -11.38 -6.64 -4.38
CA GLN A 354 -11.06 -6.84 -5.79
C GLN A 354 -11.66 -5.73 -6.66
N GLY A 355 -12.92 -5.36 -6.43
CA GLY A 355 -13.58 -4.27 -7.13
C GLY A 355 -12.84 -2.93 -6.98
N PHE A 356 -12.42 -2.61 -5.77
CA PHE A 356 -11.59 -1.45 -5.47
C PHE A 356 -10.27 -1.48 -6.26
N LEU A 357 -9.52 -2.59 -6.18
CA LEU A 357 -8.22 -2.73 -6.85
C LEU A 357 -8.33 -2.58 -8.38
N ILE A 358 -9.33 -3.18 -8.99
CA ILE A 358 -9.48 -3.14 -10.46
C ILE A 358 -10.00 -1.77 -10.90
N THR A 359 -11.04 -1.24 -10.25
CA THR A 359 -11.68 0.01 -10.66
C THR A 359 -10.72 1.19 -10.58
N LEU A 360 -9.99 1.34 -9.47
CA LEU A 360 -9.09 2.46 -9.24
C LEU A 360 -7.64 2.15 -9.65
N GLY A 361 -7.22 0.89 -9.60
CA GLY A 361 -5.86 0.49 -9.97
C GLY A 361 -5.51 0.77 -11.42
N VAL A 362 -6.45 0.58 -12.35
CA VAL A 362 -6.23 0.86 -13.78
C VAL A 362 -5.85 2.33 -14.03
N PRO A 363 -6.68 3.34 -13.66
CA PRO A 363 -6.30 4.73 -13.89
C PRO A 363 -5.07 5.18 -13.09
N VAL A 364 -4.80 4.58 -11.92
CA VAL A 364 -3.58 4.84 -11.16
C VAL A 364 -2.35 4.26 -11.85
N ALA A 365 -2.45 3.09 -12.49
CA ALA A 365 -1.36 2.53 -13.30
C ALA A 365 -1.01 3.45 -14.47
N VAL A 366 -2.03 3.96 -15.18
CA VAL A 366 -1.85 4.89 -16.31
C VAL A 366 -1.22 6.21 -15.83
N TRP A 367 -1.74 6.79 -14.74
CA TRP A 367 -1.15 7.98 -14.14
C TRP A 367 0.32 7.74 -13.74
N SER A 368 0.61 6.61 -13.10
CA SER A 368 1.95 6.24 -12.66
C SER A 368 2.93 6.16 -13.83
N ALA A 369 2.51 5.56 -14.94
CA ALA A 369 3.33 5.45 -16.14
C ALA A 369 3.65 6.84 -16.74
N ILE A 370 2.64 7.72 -16.86
CA ILE A 370 2.81 9.08 -17.39
C ILE A 370 3.71 9.90 -16.46
N PHE A 371 3.46 9.85 -15.15
CA PHE A 371 4.23 10.61 -14.16
C PHE A 371 5.69 10.15 -14.10
N VAL A 372 5.94 8.84 -14.03
CA VAL A 372 7.30 8.28 -13.97
C VAL A 372 8.05 8.53 -15.28
N ALA A 373 7.39 8.44 -16.43
CA ALA A 373 8.00 8.81 -17.71
C ALA A 373 8.47 10.28 -17.68
N ASP A 374 7.64 11.21 -17.21
CA ASP A 374 8.03 12.61 -17.05
C ASP A 374 9.21 12.77 -16.07
N VAL A 375 9.19 12.10 -14.91
CA VAL A 375 10.30 12.17 -13.92
C VAL A 375 11.64 11.71 -14.50
N ILE A 376 11.62 10.65 -15.34
CA ILE A 376 12.82 10.09 -15.98
C ILE A 376 13.30 11.01 -17.11
N MET A 377 12.38 11.47 -17.95
CA MET A 377 12.70 12.26 -19.16
C MET A 377 13.00 13.73 -18.85
N ARG A 378 12.57 14.22 -17.70
CA ARG A 378 12.74 15.63 -17.29
C ARG A 378 14.19 15.97 -17.04
N LYS A 379 14.77 16.78 -17.98
CA LYS A 379 16.13 17.32 -17.88
C LYS A 379 16.21 18.58 -17.01
N ALA A 380 15.19 19.44 -17.10
CA ALA A 380 15.14 20.69 -16.35
C ALA A 380 14.72 20.45 -14.89
N PRO A 381 15.32 21.13 -13.90
CA PRO A 381 14.90 21.04 -12.52
C PRO A 381 13.45 21.48 -12.34
N TYR A 382 12.78 20.99 -11.31
CA TYR A 382 11.45 21.48 -10.96
C TYR A 382 11.52 22.96 -10.58
N SER A 383 10.60 23.76 -11.14
CA SER A 383 10.36 25.12 -10.67
C SER A 383 9.29 25.06 -9.58
N GLU A 384 9.73 25.07 -8.35
CA GLU A 384 8.85 24.95 -7.20
C GLU A 384 7.78 26.04 -7.17
N LYS A 385 8.15 27.28 -7.56
CA LYS A 385 7.21 28.40 -7.70
C LYS A 385 6.12 28.14 -8.73
N ASP A 386 6.46 27.51 -9.86
CA ASP A 386 5.51 27.26 -10.94
C ASP A 386 4.59 26.06 -10.65
N LEU A 387 4.92 25.20 -9.68
CA LEU A 387 4.00 24.14 -9.21
C LEU A 387 2.73 24.70 -8.55
N PHE A 388 2.75 25.96 -8.14
CA PHE A 388 1.60 26.65 -7.53
C PHE A 388 1.02 27.75 -8.41
N ASN A 389 1.61 28.02 -9.57
CA ASN A 389 1.20 29.09 -10.48
C ASN A 389 0.59 28.54 -11.78
N PRO A 390 -0.76 28.60 -11.97
CA PRO A 390 -1.40 28.12 -13.19
C PRO A 390 -0.97 28.87 -14.47
N ALA A 391 -0.40 30.09 -14.34
CA ALA A 391 0.16 30.86 -15.44
C ALA A 391 1.67 30.60 -15.66
N GLY A 392 2.28 29.78 -14.80
CA GLY A 392 3.69 29.41 -14.89
C GLY A 392 3.97 28.37 -16.00
N ARG A 393 5.23 27.90 -16.05
CA ARG A 393 5.72 27.01 -17.14
C ARG A 393 4.99 25.68 -17.27
N TYR A 394 4.27 25.21 -16.23
CA TYR A 394 3.50 23.95 -16.28
C TYR A 394 2.07 24.16 -16.78
N GLY A 395 1.61 25.40 -16.86
CA GLY A 395 0.26 25.76 -17.29
C GLY A 395 -0.83 25.30 -16.32
N ALA A 396 -2.06 25.69 -16.61
CA ALA A 396 -3.21 25.28 -15.82
C ALA A 396 -3.61 23.81 -16.12
N TRP A 397 -3.61 23.42 -17.40
CA TRP A 397 -4.06 22.12 -17.89
C TRP A 397 -3.10 21.57 -18.92
N ASN A 398 -2.57 20.35 -18.70
CA ASN A 398 -1.85 19.61 -19.74
C ASN A 398 -2.83 18.63 -20.41
N LYS A 399 -3.42 19.08 -21.52
CA LYS A 399 -4.42 18.30 -22.27
C LYS A 399 -3.87 16.97 -22.78
N THR A 400 -2.58 16.91 -23.16
CA THR A 400 -1.93 15.68 -23.64
C THR A 400 -1.86 14.63 -22.53
N SER A 401 -1.34 14.98 -21.36
CA SER A 401 -1.25 14.05 -20.23
C SER A 401 -2.64 13.58 -19.77
N LEU A 402 -3.61 14.50 -19.70
CA LEU A 402 -4.98 14.15 -19.34
C LEU A 402 -5.65 13.26 -20.41
N GLY A 403 -5.44 13.56 -21.68
CA GLY A 403 -5.95 12.73 -22.79
C GLY A 403 -5.37 11.32 -22.76
N LEU A 404 -4.04 11.20 -22.56
CA LEU A 404 -3.39 9.90 -22.39
C LEU A 404 -3.94 9.14 -21.18
N MET A 405 -4.22 9.85 -20.08
CA MET A 405 -4.79 9.24 -18.88
C MET A 405 -6.20 8.69 -19.14
N VAL A 406 -7.06 9.44 -19.82
CA VAL A 406 -8.41 8.99 -20.19
C VAL A 406 -8.36 7.79 -21.13
N VAL A 407 -7.64 7.92 -22.26
CA VAL A 407 -7.53 6.85 -23.26
C VAL A 407 -6.90 5.59 -22.64
N GLY A 408 -5.80 5.75 -21.90
CA GLY A 408 -5.14 4.62 -21.24
C GLY A 408 -6.03 3.93 -20.21
N SER A 409 -6.85 4.69 -19.46
CA SER A 409 -7.80 4.12 -18.52
C SER A 409 -8.92 3.33 -19.21
N ILE A 410 -9.49 3.86 -20.28
CA ILE A 410 -10.52 3.17 -21.08
C ILE A 410 -9.95 1.86 -21.64
N VAL A 411 -8.76 1.92 -22.27
CA VAL A 411 -8.09 0.71 -22.78
C VAL A 411 -7.78 -0.27 -21.65
N GLY A 412 -7.27 0.22 -20.52
CA GLY A 412 -6.92 -0.63 -19.38
C GLY A 412 -8.14 -1.34 -18.78
N TRP A 413 -9.26 -0.66 -18.62
CA TRP A 413 -10.50 -1.30 -18.15
C TRP A 413 -11.03 -2.33 -19.15
N GLY A 414 -10.94 -2.08 -20.46
CA GLY A 414 -11.32 -3.05 -21.49
C GLY A 414 -10.42 -4.29 -21.56
N LEU A 415 -9.26 -4.30 -20.87
CA LEU A 415 -8.33 -5.44 -20.81
C LEU A 415 -8.45 -6.27 -19.53
N VAL A 416 -9.28 -5.85 -18.57
CA VAL A 416 -9.46 -6.53 -17.29
C VAL A 416 -10.93 -6.90 -17.07
N THR A 417 -11.16 -8.01 -16.37
CA THR A 417 -12.51 -8.40 -15.94
C THR A 417 -12.81 -7.77 -14.59
N ASN A 418 -13.87 -6.97 -14.51
CA ASN A 418 -14.32 -6.34 -13.28
C ASN A 418 -15.73 -6.84 -12.93
N THR A 419 -15.80 -7.80 -12.01
CA THR A 419 -17.09 -8.36 -11.56
C THR A 419 -17.90 -7.39 -10.69
N PHE A 420 -17.25 -6.44 -10.03
CA PHE A 420 -17.88 -5.40 -9.22
C PHE A 420 -18.51 -4.29 -10.07
N ALA A 421 -17.85 -3.93 -11.14
CA ALA A 421 -18.30 -2.89 -12.08
C ALA A 421 -18.22 -3.43 -13.52
N SER A 422 -19.04 -4.43 -13.83
CA SER A 422 -19.04 -5.15 -15.12
C SER A 422 -19.28 -4.25 -16.34
N TRP A 423 -19.81 -3.05 -16.13
CA TRP A 423 -19.99 -2.05 -17.18
C TRP A 423 -18.67 -1.33 -17.60
N LEU A 424 -17.57 -1.55 -16.85
CA LEU A 424 -16.24 -1.03 -17.19
C LEU A 424 -15.39 -2.02 -18.00
N SER A 425 -15.79 -3.29 -18.09
CA SER A 425 -15.02 -4.35 -18.76
C SER A 425 -15.64 -4.81 -20.06
#